data_c3641619113ad52e41917649fa325635
#
_entry.id   c3641619113ad52e41917649fa325635
#
_cell.length_a   1.000
_cell.length_b   1.000
_cell.length_c   1.000
_cell.angle_alpha   90.00
_cell.angle_beta   90.00
_cell.angle_gamma   90.00
#
_symmetry.space_group_name_H-M   'P 1'
#
loop_
_entity.id
_entity.type
_entity.pdbx_description
1 polymer ?
#
loop_
_entity_poly.entity_id
_entity_poly.type
_entity_poly.pdbx_seq_one_letter_code
_entity_poly.pdbx_strand_id
1 'polypeptide(L)'
;LARTQTGISDYGFFIQTDAAINPGNSGGALVDSKARLIGINSAIFSKSGGSVGIGFAIPVNMVKIVIAAAKSGGKQVRRPWLGASLQVVSKEIADSIGLDRPVGALVADMNPKGPAADAGLKRGDVIMAVDGQAIDDPEGLGYRLGTKSIGGTTEFTVMRSGKKTQLSVKLVPAPETPARDSVTIDAPSPFMGATIVNLSPATAEEYSVEGASQGVVIAQIAPDSQAAALNFQRGDVVMSINDAKIETTRDLEKTVGKRHYFWKITISRGGQVLTSVFGG
;
A
#
# COMPACT_ATOMS: atom_id res chain seq x y z
N LEU A 1 21.51 3.24 -2.67
CA LEU A 1 20.74 2.41 -1.72
C LEU A 1 19.29 2.88 -1.75
N ALA A 2 18.36 1.97 -2.02
CA ALA A 2 16.94 2.27 -1.89
C ALA A 2 16.59 2.41 -0.40
N ARG A 3 15.89 3.49 -0.04
CA ARG A 3 15.41 3.75 1.31
C ARG A 3 13.88 3.86 1.27
N THR A 4 13.19 3.19 2.17
CA THR A 4 11.74 3.09 2.19
C THR A 4 11.11 3.84 3.36
N GLN A 5 11.75 3.92 4.50
CA GLN A 5 11.20 4.57 5.70
C GLN A 5 11.62 6.04 5.80
N THR A 6 11.26 6.86 4.82
CA THR A 6 11.59 8.30 4.82
C THR A 6 10.48 9.17 5.38
N GLY A 7 9.28 8.65 5.60
CA GLY A 7 8.08 9.42 5.95
C GLY A 7 7.60 10.36 4.83
N ILE A 8 8.18 10.26 3.62
CA ILE A 8 7.90 11.15 2.50
C ILE A 8 6.73 10.62 1.67
N SER A 9 6.56 9.30 1.58
CA SER A 9 5.42 8.68 0.91
C SER A 9 5.30 7.20 1.29
N ASP A 10 4.09 6.66 1.27
CA ASP A 10 3.77 5.25 1.54
C ASP A 10 4.36 4.29 0.48
N TYR A 11 4.80 4.82 -0.67
CA TYR A 11 5.42 4.09 -1.77
C TYR A 11 6.86 4.55 -2.02
N GLY A 12 7.54 4.97 -0.97
CA GLY A 12 8.82 5.66 -1.05
C GLY A 12 10.03 4.77 -1.28
N PHE A 13 10.21 4.28 -2.50
CA PHE A 13 11.51 3.76 -2.92
C PHE A 13 12.33 4.92 -3.46
N PHE A 14 13.31 5.37 -2.70
CA PHE A 14 14.14 6.49 -3.07
C PHE A 14 15.61 6.08 -3.24
N ILE A 15 16.28 6.69 -4.20
CA ILE A 15 17.72 6.72 -4.24
C ILE A 15 18.15 7.77 -3.22
N GLN A 16 18.86 7.37 -2.17
CA GLN A 16 19.54 8.32 -1.29
C GLN A 16 20.85 8.74 -1.94
N THR A 17 21.11 10.04 -1.96
CA THR A 17 22.31 10.64 -2.55
C THR A 17 22.87 11.75 -1.65
N ASP A 18 24.18 11.96 -1.72
CA ASP A 18 24.89 13.09 -1.14
C ASP A 18 25.04 14.27 -2.12
N ALA A 19 24.57 14.11 -3.37
CA ALA A 19 24.49 15.24 -4.30
C ALA A 19 23.69 16.40 -3.68
N ALA A 20 24.18 17.63 -3.85
CA ALA A 20 23.62 18.82 -3.22
C ALA A 20 22.22 19.13 -3.81
N ILE A 21 21.17 18.55 -3.22
CA ILE A 21 19.79 18.88 -3.53
C ILE A 21 19.32 20.01 -2.61
N ASN A 22 18.86 21.11 -3.20
CA ASN A 22 18.33 22.26 -2.47
C ASN A 22 16.92 22.61 -2.97
N PRO A 23 16.15 23.41 -2.23
CA PRO A 23 14.89 23.96 -2.72
C PRO A 23 15.06 24.58 -4.10
N GLY A 24 14.18 24.21 -5.04
CA GLY A 24 14.26 24.56 -6.47
C GLY A 24 14.81 23.43 -7.37
N ASN A 25 15.50 22.43 -6.82
CA ASN A 25 16.00 21.29 -7.58
C ASN A 25 14.97 20.15 -7.70
N SER A 26 13.85 20.21 -6.99
CA SER A 26 12.77 19.20 -7.07
C SER A 26 12.21 19.12 -8.50
N GLY A 27 12.06 17.88 -9.01
CA GLY A 27 11.71 17.63 -10.41
C GLY A 27 12.90 17.64 -11.38
N GLY A 28 14.08 18.10 -10.94
CA GLY A 28 15.31 18.04 -11.72
C GLY A 28 15.90 16.63 -11.80
N ALA A 29 16.79 16.43 -12.79
CA ALA A 29 17.42 15.14 -13.05
C ALA A 29 18.53 14.83 -12.04
N LEU A 30 18.54 13.59 -11.51
CA LEU A 30 19.72 12.98 -10.93
C LEU A 30 20.39 12.13 -12.01
N VAL A 31 21.64 12.43 -12.32
CA VAL A 31 22.41 11.73 -13.36
C VAL A 31 23.64 11.04 -12.79
N ASP A 32 24.08 9.96 -13.45
CA ASP A 32 25.35 9.33 -13.11
C ASP A 32 26.55 10.01 -13.80
N SER A 33 27.77 9.50 -13.54
CA SER A 33 29.01 10.02 -14.13
C SER A 33 29.10 9.89 -15.66
N LYS A 34 28.17 9.13 -16.27
CA LYS A 34 28.05 9.00 -17.74
C LYS A 34 26.87 9.83 -18.28
N ALA A 35 26.38 10.80 -17.52
CA ALA A 35 25.23 11.65 -17.84
C ALA A 35 23.92 10.87 -18.13
N ARG A 36 23.76 9.66 -17.59
CA ARG A 36 22.52 8.90 -17.72
C ARG A 36 21.58 9.27 -16.57
N LEU A 37 20.30 9.50 -16.90
CA LEU A 37 19.25 9.73 -15.91
C LEU A 37 19.06 8.50 -15.04
N ILE A 38 19.26 8.63 -13.73
CA ILE A 38 19.06 7.56 -12.73
C ILE A 38 17.88 7.84 -11.81
N GLY A 39 17.48 9.10 -11.64
CA GLY A 39 16.35 9.48 -10.81
C GLY A 39 15.88 10.92 -11.04
N ILE A 40 14.77 11.25 -10.39
CA ILE A 40 14.20 12.61 -10.33
C ILE A 40 14.27 13.09 -8.89
N ASN A 41 14.90 14.22 -8.66
CA ASN A 41 15.05 14.83 -7.33
C ASN A 41 13.67 15.12 -6.73
N SER A 42 13.44 14.69 -5.49
CA SER A 42 12.13 14.79 -4.85
C SER A 42 12.17 15.51 -3.51
N ALA A 43 13.07 15.14 -2.62
CA ALA A 43 13.07 15.62 -1.25
C ALA A 43 14.49 15.68 -0.66
N ILE A 44 14.63 16.41 0.45
CA ILE A 44 15.83 16.42 1.29
C ILE A 44 15.45 16.11 2.74
N PHE A 45 16.36 15.49 3.47
CA PHE A 45 16.26 15.43 4.92
C PHE A 45 17.00 16.64 5.49
N SER A 46 16.23 17.64 5.99
CA SER A 46 16.82 18.87 6.49
C SER A 46 15.94 19.53 7.54
N LYS A 47 16.54 20.00 8.63
CA LYS A 47 15.86 20.84 9.64
C LYS A 47 15.96 22.33 9.32
N SER A 48 16.95 22.73 8.52
CA SER A 48 17.23 24.13 8.17
C SER A 48 16.71 24.54 6.80
N GLY A 49 16.14 23.59 6.01
CA GLY A 49 15.67 23.84 4.65
C GLY A 49 16.74 23.77 3.56
N GLY A 50 18.03 23.68 3.91
CA GLY A 50 19.13 23.49 2.96
C GLY A 50 19.66 22.05 2.96
N SER A 51 20.48 21.72 1.94
CA SER A 51 21.11 20.39 1.85
C SER A 51 22.08 20.14 2.99
N VAL A 52 21.93 19.02 3.67
CA VAL A 52 22.87 18.50 4.67
C VAL A 52 23.58 17.23 4.16
N GLY A 53 23.63 17.01 2.84
CA GLY A 53 24.24 15.83 2.23
C GLY A 53 23.32 14.59 2.27
N ILE A 54 22.02 14.76 2.51
CA ILE A 54 21.03 13.68 2.47
C ILE A 54 19.87 14.14 1.58
N GLY A 55 19.90 13.70 0.34
CA GLY A 55 18.85 13.92 -0.65
C GLY A 55 18.20 12.64 -1.10
N PHE A 56 16.99 12.74 -1.63
CA PHE A 56 16.18 11.63 -2.12
C PHE A 56 15.70 11.89 -3.54
N ALA A 57 15.91 10.90 -4.42
CA ALA A 57 15.42 10.94 -5.79
C ALA A 57 14.56 9.71 -6.10
N ILE A 58 13.48 9.91 -6.84
CA ILE A 58 12.62 8.83 -7.34
C ILE A 58 13.39 8.08 -8.43
N PRO A 59 13.59 6.76 -8.33
CA PRO A 59 14.31 5.98 -9.34
C PRO A 59 13.66 6.08 -10.71
N VAL A 60 14.47 6.19 -11.76
CA VAL A 60 13.97 6.33 -13.15
C VAL A 60 13.04 5.18 -13.59
N ASN A 61 13.23 3.97 -13.02
CA ASN A 61 12.35 2.83 -13.30
C ASN A 61 10.92 3.07 -12.81
N MET A 62 10.76 3.70 -11.64
CA MET A 62 9.45 4.12 -11.12
C MET A 62 8.85 5.24 -11.98
N VAL A 63 9.68 6.22 -12.37
CA VAL A 63 9.25 7.33 -13.24
C VAL A 63 8.70 6.81 -14.56
N LYS A 64 9.33 5.79 -15.17
CA LYS A 64 8.85 5.18 -16.43
C LYS A 64 7.43 4.61 -16.30
N ILE A 65 7.09 3.98 -15.17
CA ILE A 65 5.74 3.44 -14.95
C ILE A 65 4.71 4.58 -14.87
N VAL A 66 5.04 5.66 -14.15
CA VAL A 66 4.17 6.84 -14.05
C VAL A 66 3.93 7.48 -15.42
N ILE A 67 5.01 7.65 -16.22
CA ILE A 67 4.92 8.21 -17.57
C ILE A 67 4.07 7.30 -18.47
N ALA A 68 4.25 5.98 -18.40
CA ALA A 68 3.47 5.04 -19.19
C ALA A 68 1.98 5.12 -18.83
N ALA A 69 1.64 5.17 -17.54
CA ALA A 69 0.27 5.34 -17.08
C ALA A 69 -0.34 6.67 -17.57
N ALA A 70 0.39 7.78 -17.45
CA ALA A 70 -0.08 9.10 -17.93
C ALA A 70 -0.32 9.11 -19.45
N LYS A 71 0.59 8.53 -20.24
CA LYS A 71 0.45 8.43 -21.70
C LYS A 71 -0.74 7.58 -22.15
N SER A 72 -1.13 6.58 -21.38
CA SER A 72 -2.30 5.74 -21.66
C SER A 72 -3.63 6.37 -21.22
N GLY A 73 -3.64 7.61 -20.74
CA GLY A 73 -4.82 8.30 -20.24
C GLY A 73 -5.30 7.82 -18.88
N GLY A 74 -4.49 7.03 -18.19
CA GLY A 74 -4.79 6.55 -16.84
C GLY A 74 -4.79 7.69 -15.81
N LYS A 75 -5.85 7.76 -15.00
CA LYS A 75 -5.95 8.73 -13.90
C LYS A 75 -5.14 8.30 -12.67
N GLN A 76 -4.73 7.04 -12.60
CA GLN A 76 -4.00 6.44 -11.48
C GLN A 76 -2.93 5.48 -12.00
N VAL A 77 -1.83 5.40 -11.28
CA VAL A 77 -0.78 4.41 -11.53
C VAL A 77 -1.18 3.12 -10.82
N ARG A 78 -1.64 2.13 -11.60
CA ARG A 78 -1.93 0.80 -11.07
C ARG A 78 -0.65 -0.03 -11.05
N ARG A 79 -0.44 -0.75 -9.94
CA ARG A 79 0.70 -1.65 -9.73
C ARG A 79 0.25 -3.11 -9.74
N PRO A 80 1.16 -4.06 -10.03
CA PRO A 80 0.86 -5.47 -9.86
C PRO A 80 0.56 -5.78 -8.40
N TRP A 81 -0.59 -6.39 -8.17
CA TRP A 81 -1.01 -6.88 -6.87
C TRP A 81 -0.60 -8.35 -6.72
N LEU A 82 0.03 -8.69 -5.62
CA LEU A 82 0.46 -10.06 -5.36
C LEU A 82 -0.63 -10.90 -4.68
N GLY A 83 -1.44 -10.27 -3.84
CA GLY A 83 -2.44 -10.97 -3.03
C GLY A 83 -1.81 -11.81 -1.93
N ALA A 84 -0.69 -11.38 -1.38
CA ALA A 84 -0.01 -12.04 -0.27
C ALA A 84 0.46 -11.01 0.76
N SER A 85 0.39 -11.40 2.03
CA SER A 85 1.02 -10.67 3.14
C SER A 85 2.42 -11.21 3.35
N LEU A 86 3.38 -10.30 3.44
CA LEU A 86 4.79 -10.62 3.52
C LEU A 86 5.37 -10.17 4.84
N GLN A 87 6.36 -10.92 5.33
CA GLN A 87 7.12 -10.60 6.53
C GLN A 87 8.61 -10.65 6.26
N VAL A 88 9.37 -9.89 7.03
CA VAL A 88 10.83 -9.97 7.06
C VAL A 88 11.25 -11.34 7.57
N VAL A 89 12.26 -11.94 6.95
CA VAL A 89 12.85 -13.18 7.43
C VAL A 89 13.73 -12.88 8.64
N SER A 90 13.36 -13.36 9.82
CA SER A 90 14.22 -13.27 11.01
C SER A 90 15.36 -14.29 10.95
N LYS A 91 16.35 -14.13 11.84
CA LYS A 91 17.45 -15.10 11.94
C LYS A 91 16.93 -16.50 12.27
N GLU A 92 16.00 -16.62 13.21
CA GLU A 92 15.39 -17.88 13.63
C GLU A 92 14.65 -18.56 12.47
N ILE A 93 13.95 -17.77 11.65
CA ILE A 93 13.28 -18.28 10.45
C ILE A 93 14.34 -18.77 9.44
N ALA A 94 15.37 -17.96 9.17
CA ALA A 94 16.45 -18.33 8.24
C ALA A 94 17.11 -19.65 8.65
N ASP A 95 17.47 -19.78 9.92
CA ASP A 95 18.09 -21.00 10.47
C ASP A 95 17.16 -22.22 10.32
N SER A 96 15.84 -22.05 10.55
CA SER A 96 14.84 -23.12 10.47
C SER A 96 14.63 -23.68 9.05
N ILE A 97 14.88 -22.85 8.00
CA ILE A 97 14.72 -23.24 6.60
C ILE A 97 16.06 -23.43 5.87
N GLY A 98 17.16 -23.36 6.60
CA GLY A 98 18.51 -23.61 6.06
C GLY A 98 19.05 -22.49 5.18
N LEU A 99 18.72 -21.22 5.48
CA LEU A 99 19.34 -20.05 4.86
C LEU A 99 20.55 -19.58 5.66
N ASP A 100 21.65 -19.29 4.98
CA ASP A 100 22.89 -18.79 5.61
C ASP A 100 22.72 -17.41 6.26
N ARG A 101 21.72 -16.64 5.83
CA ARG A 101 21.43 -15.29 6.33
C ARG A 101 19.93 -14.96 6.20
N PRO A 102 19.42 -14.05 7.04
CA PRO A 102 18.03 -13.61 6.98
C PRO A 102 17.79 -12.68 5.77
N VAL A 103 17.37 -13.25 4.65
CA VAL A 103 17.08 -12.53 3.39
C VAL A 103 15.83 -13.04 2.73
N GLY A 104 15.21 -12.20 1.89
CA GLY A 104 14.01 -12.51 1.16
C GLY A 104 12.73 -12.05 1.86
N ALA A 105 11.60 -12.41 1.29
CA ALA A 105 10.27 -12.07 1.80
C ALA A 105 9.51 -13.36 2.14
N LEU A 106 9.20 -13.54 3.43
CA LEU A 106 8.41 -14.68 3.91
C LEU A 106 6.93 -14.45 3.60
N VAL A 107 6.29 -15.42 2.98
CA VAL A 107 4.84 -15.43 2.76
C VAL A 107 4.14 -15.83 4.06
N ALA A 108 3.57 -14.85 4.74
CA ALA A 108 2.87 -15.04 6.01
C ALA A 108 1.42 -15.47 5.81
N ASP A 109 0.75 -14.88 4.81
CA ASP A 109 -0.63 -15.20 4.45
C ASP A 109 -0.89 -14.85 2.98
N MET A 110 -2.00 -15.39 2.42
CA MET A 110 -2.36 -15.16 1.02
C MET A 110 -3.86 -15.11 0.82
N ASN A 111 -4.27 -14.27 -0.13
CA ASN A 111 -5.61 -14.34 -0.68
C ASN A 111 -5.74 -15.62 -1.55
N PRO A 112 -6.66 -16.53 -1.24
CA PRO A 112 -6.80 -17.80 -1.98
C PRO A 112 -7.22 -17.63 -3.44
N LYS A 113 -7.71 -16.44 -3.81
CA LYS A 113 -8.08 -16.07 -5.19
C LYS A 113 -7.12 -15.05 -5.80
N GLY A 114 -5.91 -14.93 -5.24
CA GLY A 114 -4.90 -13.99 -5.71
C GLY A 114 -3.88 -14.62 -6.64
N PRO A 115 -3.15 -13.81 -7.42
CA PRO A 115 -2.15 -14.29 -8.37
C PRO A 115 -1.02 -15.09 -7.73
N ALA A 116 -0.69 -14.84 -6.46
CA ALA A 116 0.26 -15.63 -5.69
C ALA A 116 -0.22 -17.07 -5.50
N ALA A 117 -1.47 -17.25 -5.08
CA ALA A 117 -2.09 -18.57 -4.91
C ALA A 117 -2.23 -19.31 -6.24
N ASP A 118 -2.67 -18.61 -7.30
CA ASP A 118 -2.77 -19.15 -8.66
C ASP A 118 -1.44 -19.64 -9.20
N ALA A 119 -0.34 -18.96 -8.85
CA ALA A 119 1.02 -19.36 -9.22
C ALA A 119 1.57 -20.54 -8.39
N GLY A 120 0.82 -20.98 -7.37
CA GLY A 120 1.25 -22.08 -6.49
C GLY A 120 2.20 -21.64 -5.37
N LEU A 121 2.27 -20.33 -5.05
CA LEU A 121 2.93 -19.85 -3.84
C LEU A 121 2.19 -20.38 -2.61
N LYS A 122 2.89 -20.61 -1.51
CA LYS A 122 2.33 -21.15 -0.27
C LYS A 122 2.78 -20.35 0.93
N ARG A 123 1.97 -20.35 1.97
CA ARG A 123 2.38 -19.84 3.29
C ARG A 123 3.64 -20.59 3.75
N GLY A 124 4.61 -19.85 4.24
CA GLY A 124 5.92 -20.37 4.65
C GLY A 124 6.98 -20.38 3.54
N ASP A 125 6.61 -20.08 2.29
CA ASP A 125 7.62 -19.86 1.24
C ASP A 125 8.40 -18.58 1.52
N VAL A 126 9.69 -18.57 1.16
CA VAL A 126 10.48 -17.34 1.15
C VAL A 126 10.83 -16.97 -0.27
N ILE A 127 10.34 -15.81 -0.72
CA ILE A 127 10.65 -15.26 -2.05
C ILE A 127 12.07 -14.70 -1.98
N MET A 128 12.99 -15.24 -2.80
CA MET A 128 14.42 -14.92 -2.79
C MET A 128 14.83 -14.02 -3.95
N ALA A 129 14.13 -14.10 -5.09
CA ALA A 129 14.45 -13.31 -6.28
C ALA A 129 13.21 -13.10 -7.16
N VAL A 130 13.25 -12.04 -7.96
CA VAL A 130 12.27 -11.72 -9.02
C VAL A 130 13.04 -11.56 -10.33
N ASP A 131 12.70 -12.37 -11.34
CA ASP A 131 13.38 -12.44 -12.64
C ASP A 131 14.91 -12.55 -12.50
N GLY A 132 15.34 -13.45 -11.63
CA GLY A 132 16.75 -13.70 -11.33
C GLY A 132 17.46 -12.63 -10.49
N GLN A 133 16.77 -11.53 -10.17
CA GLN A 133 17.34 -10.47 -9.33
C GLN A 133 16.99 -10.70 -7.86
N ALA A 134 17.99 -10.89 -7.03
CA ALA A 134 17.82 -11.12 -5.60
C ALA A 134 17.07 -9.98 -4.92
N ILE A 135 16.29 -10.35 -3.89
CA ILE A 135 15.63 -9.41 -2.97
C ILE A 135 16.10 -9.73 -1.55
N ASP A 136 16.27 -8.70 -0.73
CA ASP A 136 16.74 -8.87 0.64
C ASP A 136 15.59 -8.90 1.64
N ASP A 137 14.45 -8.26 1.31
CA ASP A 137 13.32 -8.07 2.20
C ASP A 137 11.99 -7.85 1.43
N PRO A 138 10.83 -7.79 2.11
CA PRO A 138 9.53 -7.48 1.50
C PRO A 138 9.49 -6.15 0.73
N GLU A 139 10.23 -5.15 1.19
CA GLU A 139 10.30 -3.83 0.55
C GLU A 139 11.01 -3.93 -0.80
N GLY A 140 12.13 -4.66 -0.86
CA GLY A 140 12.82 -4.96 -2.11
C GLY A 140 11.92 -5.69 -3.11
N LEU A 141 11.08 -6.62 -2.65
CA LEU A 141 10.07 -7.25 -3.50
C LEU A 141 9.03 -6.24 -4.00
N GLY A 142 8.51 -5.39 -3.12
CA GLY A 142 7.57 -4.32 -3.46
C GLY A 142 8.12 -3.40 -4.54
N TYR A 143 9.39 -3.01 -4.42
CA TYR A 143 10.08 -2.22 -5.45
C TYR A 143 10.15 -2.95 -6.79
N ARG A 144 10.58 -4.22 -6.80
CA ARG A 144 10.67 -5.01 -8.03
C ARG A 144 9.33 -5.14 -8.75
N LEU A 145 8.26 -5.41 -8.00
CA LEU A 145 6.91 -5.47 -8.55
C LEU A 145 6.41 -4.09 -8.99
N GLY A 146 6.63 -3.05 -8.20
CA GLY A 146 6.22 -1.68 -8.49
C GLY A 146 6.85 -1.08 -9.75
N THR A 147 7.96 -1.65 -10.22
CA THR A 147 8.62 -1.26 -11.49
C THR A 147 8.17 -2.08 -12.70
N LYS A 148 7.18 -2.97 -12.54
CA LYS A 148 6.64 -3.79 -13.63
C LYS A 148 5.29 -3.27 -14.11
N SER A 149 5.04 -3.41 -15.40
CA SER A 149 3.73 -3.12 -15.99
C SER A 149 2.75 -4.26 -15.71
N ILE A 150 1.48 -3.91 -15.52
CA ILE A 150 0.38 -4.88 -15.49
C ILE A 150 0.22 -5.54 -16.86
N GLY A 151 -0.19 -6.79 -16.87
CA GLY A 151 -0.41 -7.59 -18.07
C GLY A 151 0.87 -8.32 -18.50
N GLY A 152 1.10 -9.46 -18.00
CA GLY A 152 2.26 -10.31 -18.25
C GLY A 152 2.54 -11.19 -17.04
N THR A 153 3.72 -11.76 -17.00
CA THR A 153 4.18 -12.61 -15.90
C THR A 153 5.56 -12.18 -15.43
N THR A 154 5.89 -12.55 -14.20
CA THR A 154 7.22 -12.42 -13.63
C THR A 154 7.60 -13.73 -12.96
N GLU A 155 8.89 -14.07 -12.94
CA GLU A 155 9.37 -15.28 -12.34
C GLU A 155 9.86 -15.04 -10.91
N PHE A 156 9.32 -15.80 -9.96
CA PHE A 156 9.80 -15.82 -8.59
C PHE A 156 10.69 -17.03 -8.35
N THR A 157 11.84 -16.81 -7.76
CA THR A 157 12.63 -17.87 -7.13
C THR A 157 12.23 -17.93 -5.66
N VAL A 158 11.63 -19.02 -5.23
CA VAL A 158 11.21 -19.23 -3.84
C VAL A 158 11.99 -20.35 -3.17
N MET A 159 12.25 -20.20 -1.87
CA MET A 159 12.75 -21.27 -1.00
C MET A 159 11.55 -21.91 -0.31
N ARG A 160 11.37 -23.20 -0.50
CA ARG A 160 10.31 -24.03 0.11
C ARG A 160 10.93 -25.29 0.69
N SER A 161 10.86 -25.48 2.01
CA SER A 161 11.41 -26.65 2.71
C SER A 161 12.85 -26.98 2.27
N GLY A 162 13.71 -25.96 2.23
CA GLY A 162 15.13 -26.10 1.85
C GLY A 162 15.39 -26.27 0.35
N LYS A 163 14.36 -26.21 -0.51
CA LYS A 163 14.52 -26.37 -1.96
C LYS A 163 14.12 -25.11 -2.71
N LYS A 164 14.92 -24.72 -3.70
CA LYS A 164 14.59 -23.63 -4.61
C LYS A 164 13.56 -24.10 -5.64
N THR A 165 12.51 -23.30 -5.83
CA THR A 165 11.44 -23.54 -6.81
C THR A 165 11.21 -22.27 -7.61
N GLN A 166 10.94 -22.39 -8.92
CA GLN A 166 10.56 -21.28 -9.79
C GLN A 166 9.04 -21.26 -9.93
N LEU A 167 8.44 -20.08 -9.80
CA LEU A 167 7.01 -19.87 -9.95
C LEU A 167 6.76 -18.68 -10.89
N SER A 168 5.88 -18.87 -11.88
CA SER A 168 5.46 -17.80 -12.79
C SER A 168 4.20 -17.12 -12.25
N VAL A 169 4.32 -15.85 -11.88
CA VAL A 169 3.25 -15.05 -11.25
C VAL A 169 2.70 -14.04 -12.26
N LYS A 170 1.38 -14.02 -12.42
CA LYS A 170 0.69 -13.05 -13.28
C LYS A 170 0.71 -11.67 -12.65
N LEU A 171 0.99 -10.65 -13.47
CA LEU A 171 0.98 -9.24 -13.08
C LEU A 171 -0.41 -8.65 -13.35
N VAL A 172 -1.28 -8.71 -12.36
CA VAL A 172 -2.66 -8.22 -12.43
C VAL A 172 -2.88 -7.07 -11.44
N PRO A 173 -3.82 -6.15 -11.69
CA PRO A 173 -4.18 -5.13 -10.71
C PRO A 173 -4.91 -5.75 -9.52
N ALA A 174 -4.94 -5.05 -8.40
CA ALA A 174 -5.77 -5.41 -7.26
C ALA A 174 -7.25 -5.45 -7.68
N PRO A 175 -8.00 -6.52 -7.30
CA PRO A 175 -9.39 -6.65 -7.69
C PRO A 175 -10.30 -5.71 -6.88
N GLU A 176 -11.34 -5.18 -7.53
CA GLU A 176 -12.47 -4.50 -6.87
C GLU A 176 -13.58 -5.49 -6.53
N THR A 177 -13.29 -6.38 -5.59
CA THR A 177 -14.26 -7.35 -5.08
C THR A 177 -14.22 -7.32 -3.54
N PRO A 178 -15.31 -6.85 -2.87
CA PRO A 178 -16.57 -6.37 -3.47
C PRO A 178 -16.40 -5.13 -4.35
N ALA A 179 -17.38 -4.86 -5.22
CA ALA A 179 -17.40 -3.65 -6.03
C ALA A 179 -17.37 -2.41 -5.15
N ARG A 180 -16.75 -1.34 -5.63
CA ARG A 180 -16.49 -0.10 -4.86
C ARG A 180 -17.73 0.49 -4.20
N ASP A 181 -18.86 0.59 -4.91
CA ASP A 181 -20.16 1.12 -4.43
C ASP A 181 -19.99 2.43 -3.64
N SER A 182 -19.64 3.50 -4.36
CA SER A 182 -19.34 4.81 -3.74
C SER A 182 -20.64 5.54 -3.35
N VAL A 183 -20.75 5.92 -2.09
CA VAL A 183 -21.93 6.57 -1.50
C VAL A 183 -21.48 7.77 -0.67
N THR A 184 -22.16 8.92 -0.80
CA THR A 184 -22.00 10.05 0.10
C THR A 184 -23.11 10.01 1.15
N ILE A 185 -22.74 10.15 2.42
CA ILE A 185 -23.68 10.12 3.54
C ILE A 185 -24.22 11.53 3.80
N ASP A 186 -25.50 11.73 3.48
CA ASP A 186 -26.22 12.98 3.73
C ASP A 186 -27.12 12.90 4.98
N ALA A 187 -27.37 11.67 5.48
CA ALA A 187 -28.19 11.46 6.66
C ALA A 187 -27.53 12.04 7.92
N PRO A 188 -28.31 12.70 8.82
CA PRO A 188 -27.80 13.20 10.11
C PRO A 188 -27.18 12.05 10.93
N SER A 189 -25.87 12.05 10.98
CA SER A 189 -25.08 11.02 11.64
C SER A 189 -23.63 11.50 11.82
N PRO A 190 -22.80 10.83 12.63
CA PRO A 190 -21.37 11.11 12.71
C PRO A 190 -20.64 11.06 11.35
N PHE A 191 -21.19 10.39 10.35
CA PHE A 191 -20.61 10.25 9.01
C PHE A 191 -21.14 11.26 7.98
N MET A 192 -22.04 12.18 8.38
CA MET A 192 -22.59 13.17 7.45
C MET A 192 -21.47 13.97 6.77
N GLY A 193 -21.49 14.00 5.42
CA GLY A 193 -20.48 14.63 4.56
C GLY A 193 -19.28 13.74 4.24
N ALA A 194 -19.26 12.47 4.67
CA ALA A 194 -18.28 11.51 4.23
C ALA A 194 -18.74 10.77 2.96
N THR A 195 -17.85 10.61 2.00
CA THR A 195 -18.02 9.67 0.89
C THR A 195 -17.32 8.35 1.27
N ILE A 196 -18.07 7.27 1.19
CA ILE A 196 -17.62 5.93 1.61
C ILE A 196 -17.58 4.97 0.43
N VAL A 197 -16.74 3.95 0.53
CA VAL A 197 -16.61 2.88 -0.46
C VAL A 197 -16.43 1.52 0.22
N ASN A 198 -16.83 0.45 -0.43
CA ASN A 198 -16.54 -0.90 0.05
C ASN A 198 -15.03 -1.16 0.12
N LEU A 199 -14.56 -1.79 1.19
CA LEU A 199 -13.19 -2.26 1.28
C LEU A 199 -13.00 -3.47 0.35
N SER A 200 -12.08 -3.32 -0.59
CA SER A 200 -11.60 -4.35 -1.51
C SER A 200 -10.08 -4.26 -1.60
N PRO A 201 -9.35 -5.22 -2.15
CA PRO A 201 -7.91 -5.07 -2.38
C PRO A 201 -7.54 -3.79 -3.14
N ALA A 202 -8.33 -3.39 -4.14
CA ALA A 202 -8.07 -2.16 -4.90
C ALA A 202 -8.28 -0.89 -4.08
N THR A 203 -9.35 -0.82 -3.27
CA THR A 203 -9.60 0.32 -2.40
C THR A 203 -8.64 0.35 -1.21
N ALA A 204 -8.22 -0.81 -0.69
CA ALA A 204 -7.17 -0.89 0.33
C ALA A 204 -5.85 -0.29 -0.17
N GLU A 205 -5.45 -0.61 -1.41
CA GLU A 205 -4.24 -0.03 -2.03
C GLU A 205 -4.40 1.48 -2.25
N GLU A 206 -5.55 1.93 -2.79
CA GLU A 206 -5.81 3.35 -3.10
C GLU A 206 -5.84 4.26 -1.87
N TYR A 207 -6.33 3.74 -0.74
CA TYR A 207 -6.49 4.49 0.51
C TYR A 207 -5.46 4.12 1.57
N SER A 208 -4.42 3.33 1.21
CA SER A 208 -3.35 2.88 2.12
C SER A 208 -3.91 2.24 3.40
N VAL A 209 -4.92 1.38 3.23
CA VAL A 209 -5.55 0.67 4.35
C VAL A 209 -4.67 -0.46 4.83
N GLU A 210 -4.34 -0.44 6.12
CA GLU A 210 -3.59 -1.50 6.79
C GLU A 210 -4.44 -2.20 7.85
N GLY A 211 -4.18 -3.49 8.08
CA GLY A 211 -4.73 -4.26 9.21
C GLY A 211 -6.23 -4.57 9.14
N ALA A 212 -6.96 -4.06 8.15
CA ALA A 212 -8.38 -4.36 7.95
C ALA A 212 -8.58 -5.19 6.67
N SER A 213 -9.38 -6.25 6.75
CA SER A 213 -9.75 -7.09 5.62
C SER A 213 -11.23 -6.98 5.23
N GLN A 214 -12.04 -6.33 6.06
CA GLN A 214 -13.48 -6.13 5.87
C GLN A 214 -13.90 -4.78 6.44
N GLY A 215 -14.93 -4.17 5.88
CA GLY A 215 -15.48 -2.90 6.33
C GLY A 215 -15.74 -1.92 5.19
N VAL A 216 -15.93 -0.67 5.55
CA VAL A 216 -16.23 0.43 4.63
C VAL A 216 -15.19 1.53 4.81
N VAL A 217 -14.52 1.90 3.73
CA VAL A 217 -13.46 2.91 3.73
C VAL A 217 -14.06 4.30 3.57
N ILE A 218 -13.61 5.26 4.38
CA ILE A 218 -13.89 6.69 4.17
C ILE A 218 -12.96 7.18 3.04
N ALA A 219 -13.54 7.41 1.88
CA ALA A 219 -12.82 7.81 0.68
C ALA A 219 -12.56 9.32 0.60
N GLN A 220 -13.53 10.12 1.06
CA GLN A 220 -13.47 11.58 1.06
C GLN A 220 -14.31 12.13 2.21
N ILE A 221 -13.95 13.31 2.70
CA ILE A 221 -14.70 14.04 3.72
C ILE A 221 -14.89 15.47 3.23
N ALA A 222 -16.13 15.94 3.21
CA ALA A 222 -16.44 17.32 2.87
C ALA A 222 -15.90 18.26 3.97
N PRO A 223 -15.29 19.40 3.62
CA PRO A 223 -14.94 20.42 4.60
C PRO A 223 -16.17 20.86 5.40
N ASP A 224 -15.97 21.22 6.67
CA ASP A 224 -17.02 21.72 7.58
C ASP A 224 -18.19 20.74 7.81
N SER A 225 -18.03 19.47 7.47
CA SER A 225 -19.02 18.43 7.72
C SER A 225 -18.94 17.87 9.14
N GLN A 226 -19.98 17.13 9.57
CA GLN A 226 -19.97 16.43 10.85
C GLN A 226 -18.82 15.41 10.92
N ALA A 227 -18.56 14.70 9.81
CA ALA A 227 -17.45 13.75 9.75
C ALA A 227 -16.08 14.45 9.95
N ALA A 228 -15.90 15.64 9.38
CA ALA A 228 -14.69 16.45 9.59
C ALA A 228 -14.58 16.93 11.04
N ALA A 229 -15.67 17.42 11.64
CA ALA A 229 -15.71 17.90 13.04
C ALA A 229 -15.38 16.78 14.05
N LEU A 230 -15.69 15.53 13.73
CA LEU A 230 -15.39 14.36 14.54
C LEU A 230 -14.01 13.73 14.23
N ASN A 231 -13.18 14.41 13.43
CA ASN A 231 -11.82 13.99 13.08
C ASN A 231 -11.73 12.61 12.39
N PHE A 232 -12.75 12.23 11.63
CA PHE A 232 -12.59 11.13 10.69
C PHE A 232 -11.55 11.50 9.62
N GLN A 233 -10.89 10.49 9.08
CA GLN A 233 -9.83 10.70 8.09
C GLN A 233 -10.06 9.83 6.85
N ARG A 234 -9.57 10.30 5.73
CA ARG A 234 -9.50 9.47 4.52
C ARG A 234 -8.64 8.23 4.82
N GLY A 235 -9.14 7.05 4.45
CA GLY A 235 -8.49 5.76 4.74
C GLY A 235 -8.95 5.11 6.05
N ASP A 236 -9.74 5.78 6.88
CA ASP A 236 -10.41 5.10 8.01
C ASP A 236 -11.32 4.00 7.49
N VAL A 237 -11.28 2.84 8.11
CA VAL A 237 -12.19 1.73 7.81
C VAL A 237 -13.21 1.58 8.92
N VAL A 238 -14.47 1.83 8.62
CA VAL A 238 -15.58 1.61 9.56
C VAL A 238 -15.85 0.12 9.66
N MET A 239 -15.66 -0.46 10.85
CA MET A 239 -15.79 -1.89 11.10
C MET A 239 -17.11 -2.23 11.78
N SER A 240 -17.57 -1.40 12.73
CA SER A 240 -18.85 -1.61 13.43
C SER A 240 -19.44 -0.30 13.94
N ILE A 241 -20.78 -0.29 14.08
CA ILE A 241 -21.56 0.79 14.68
C ILE A 241 -22.53 0.15 15.67
N ASN A 242 -22.49 0.59 16.95
CA ASN A 242 -23.31 0.05 18.05
C ASN A 242 -23.24 -1.50 18.10
N ASP A 243 -22.03 -2.03 18.00
CA ASP A 243 -21.72 -3.46 17.98
C ASP A 243 -22.26 -4.24 16.74
N ALA A 244 -23.00 -3.59 15.84
CA ALA A 244 -23.38 -4.17 14.57
C ALA A 244 -22.22 -4.06 13.57
N LYS A 245 -21.82 -5.19 12.97
CA LYS A 245 -20.74 -5.24 11.99
C LYS A 245 -21.15 -4.47 10.72
N ILE A 246 -20.24 -3.71 10.17
CA ILE A 246 -20.38 -2.98 8.91
C ILE A 246 -19.45 -3.66 7.89
N GLU A 247 -20.02 -4.32 6.90
CA GLU A 247 -19.26 -5.01 5.84
C GLU A 247 -19.35 -4.30 4.49
N THR A 248 -20.47 -3.61 4.25
CA THR A 248 -20.74 -2.93 2.99
C THR A 248 -21.21 -1.49 3.21
N THR A 249 -21.11 -0.66 2.18
CA THR A 249 -21.67 0.70 2.15
C THR A 249 -23.14 0.70 2.48
N ARG A 250 -23.90 -0.30 1.99
CA ARG A 250 -25.34 -0.47 2.28
C ARG A 250 -25.64 -0.73 3.75
N ASP A 251 -24.75 -1.48 4.44
CA ASP A 251 -24.92 -1.70 5.89
C ASP A 251 -24.75 -0.39 6.63
N LEU A 252 -23.78 0.43 6.25
CA LEU A 252 -23.57 1.73 6.84
C LEU A 252 -24.74 2.65 6.56
N GLU A 253 -25.20 2.81 5.30
CA GLU A 253 -26.37 3.61 4.94
C GLU A 253 -27.61 3.21 5.74
N LYS A 254 -27.90 1.89 5.79
CA LYS A 254 -29.04 1.35 6.55
C LYS A 254 -28.93 1.67 8.04
N THR A 255 -27.71 1.69 8.58
CA THR A 255 -27.48 1.96 10.00
C THR A 255 -27.62 3.44 10.30
N VAL A 256 -27.03 4.33 9.50
CA VAL A 256 -27.14 5.79 9.70
C VAL A 256 -28.54 6.34 9.41
N GLY A 257 -29.35 5.64 8.61
CA GLY A 257 -30.75 5.98 8.37
C GLY A 257 -31.69 5.73 9.57
N LYS A 258 -31.19 5.12 10.66
CA LYS A 258 -31.97 4.90 11.88
C LYS A 258 -31.63 5.96 12.93
N ARG A 259 -32.59 6.27 13.81
CA ARG A 259 -32.30 7.10 14.99
C ARG A 259 -31.55 6.30 16.04
N HIS A 260 -30.47 6.88 16.56
CA HIS A 260 -29.67 6.34 17.64
C HIS A 260 -29.55 7.35 18.78
N TYR A 261 -29.62 6.90 20.03
CA TYR A 261 -29.37 7.73 21.21
C TYR A 261 -27.88 7.98 21.44
N PHE A 262 -27.04 7.10 20.93
CA PHE A 262 -25.59 7.22 20.93
C PHE A 262 -25.01 6.44 19.74
N TRP A 263 -23.78 6.76 19.38
CA TRP A 263 -23.01 6.12 18.32
C TRP A 263 -21.72 5.58 18.92
N LYS A 264 -21.63 4.27 19.12
CA LYS A 264 -20.38 3.58 19.42
C LYS A 264 -19.79 3.11 18.09
N ILE A 265 -18.73 3.77 17.65
CA ILE A 265 -18.13 3.55 16.33
C ILE A 265 -16.75 2.92 16.54
N THR A 266 -16.50 1.81 15.86
CA THR A 266 -15.18 1.17 15.78
C THR A 266 -14.65 1.32 14.38
N ILE A 267 -13.45 1.90 14.26
CA ILE A 267 -12.72 2.06 13.00
C ILE A 267 -11.34 1.42 13.10
N SER A 268 -10.76 1.07 11.93
CA SER A 268 -9.32 0.82 11.78
C SER A 268 -8.67 2.04 11.13
N ARG A 269 -7.58 2.54 11.71
CA ARG A 269 -6.76 3.65 11.20
C ARG A 269 -5.29 3.26 11.32
N GLY A 270 -4.56 3.19 10.20
CA GLY A 270 -3.14 2.81 10.19
C GLY A 270 -2.87 1.49 10.93
N GLY A 271 -3.72 0.47 10.74
CA GLY A 271 -3.61 -0.84 11.39
C GLY A 271 -4.05 -0.88 12.87
N GLN A 272 -4.43 0.25 13.46
CA GLN A 272 -4.90 0.32 14.85
C GLN A 272 -6.43 0.37 14.91
N VAL A 273 -7.03 -0.38 15.84
CA VAL A 273 -8.47 -0.36 16.08
C VAL A 273 -8.80 0.69 17.13
N LEU A 274 -9.63 1.66 16.74
CA LEU A 274 -10.08 2.77 17.60
C LEU A 274 -11.59 2.66 17.80
N THR A 275 -12.04 2.84 19.04
CA THR A 275 -13.47 2.90 19.35
C THR A 275 -13.79 4.24 20.03
N SER A 276 -14.79 4.93 19.50
CA SER A 276 -15.27 6.22 20.03
C SER A 276 -16.78 6.17 20.27
N VAL A 277 -17.26 6.95 21.23
CA VAL A 277 -18.68 7.07 21.53
C VAL A 277 -19.08 8.53 21.41
N PHE A 278 -20.14 8.79 20.63
CA PHE A 278 -20.71 10.11 20.41
C PHE A 278 -22.17 10.14 20.83
N GLY A 279 -22.68 11.29 21.29
CA GLY A 279 -24.11 11.50 21.49
C GLY A 279 -24.88 11.43 20.17
N GLY A 280 -26.13 10.94 20.19
CA GLY A 280 -27.03 10.90 19.05
C GLY A 280 -27.91 12.14 18.92
#